data_b82c2fb720ec55d529ae6d00710b7ddf
#
_entry.id   b82c2fb720ec55d529ae6d00710b7ddf
#
_cell.length_a   1.000
_cell.length_b   1.000
_cell.length_c   1.000
_cell.angle_alpha   90.00
_cell.angle_beta   90.00
_cell.angle_gamma   90.00
#
_symmetry.space_group_name_H-M   'P 1'
#
loop_
_entity.id
_entity.type
_entity.pdbx_description
1 polymer ?
#
loop_
_entity_poly.entity_id
_entity_poly.type
_entity_poly.pdbx_seq_one_letter_code
_entity_poly.pdbx_strand_id
1 'polypeptide(L)'
;MTASSGRGGNDLVLSRRDLLAFTAMGLAATTLPASANSPGQLTFAVHVALTPSWFDPAESTGIITPYLVMYALHDAIVKAMPGQIQAPSLAETVTIAKDGRTFDFVLRQNALFHNGEPVTANDVKFSYQRYRGADSSLLKQRVDKIETSSARHIRIKLKEPWPDFLTFYAGATGAGWIVPEKYVTKVGEAGFKKAPIGAGPYKFVSFTPGNELVLEAFDQYWRKAPRVKRLVMKVMPDETTRVAALKRGEVDIAYSIRGEAAEAVKQTSGLTLKPVAVQGTFCVYFADQWDPKSPWYDPRVRRAASLAIDCQTINQALTLGFSQVTGNPIVPNMYEYYWQPPKPVFDTAQAKRLLAEAGFPNGLDAGLYYCDASYANIGEAVVNNLREAGIKVQMRPIERAGFLKGYADKQFKNLIQAGPGAFGNAATRLEMLVVKGGQFVYGSYPDIDALFPQQAMETDRGKREALLHKMQQMMVERTIFAPIWQLAFINGVGPRVTESAFGLIAGFPYTAPYEDLALKDG
;
A
#
# COMPACT_ATOMS: atom_id res chain seq x y z
N MET A 1 52.71 -60.22 41.23
CA MET A 1 51.45 -60.46 41.95
C MET A 1 50.34 -60.09 40.99
N THR A 2 49.73 -61.10 40.46
CA THR A 2 48.28 -61.37 40.34
C THR A 2 47.51 -60.38 39.51
N ALA A 3 46.86 -60.70 38.49
CA ALA A 3 46.01 -61.73 37.93
C ALA A 3 44.99 -60.93 37.04
N SER A 4 44.88 -61.27 35.77
CA SER A 4 43.83 -62.07 35.14
C SER A 4 42.44 -61.44 35.14
N SER A 5 41.94 -61.09 33.96
CA SER A 5 40.79 -61.70 33.28
C SER A 5 40.30 -60.81 32.14
N GLY A 6 40.26 -61.27 31.10
CA GLY A 6 39.65 -61.57 29.92
C GLY A 6 38.11 -61.41 29.83
N ARG A 7 37.63 -60.74 28.82
CA ARG A 7 36.31 -60.99 28.21
C ARG A 7 36.31 -60.51 26.75
N GLY A 8 35.93 -61.46 25.92
CA GLY A 8 35.86 -61.33 24.48
C GLY A 8 34.83 -60.35 23.99
N GLY A 9 35.23 -59.61 22.96
CA GLY A 9 34.36 -58.88 22.14
C GLY A 9 33.96 -59.70 20.90
N ASN A 10 32.68 -59.96 20.74
CA ASN A 10 32.13 -60.54 19.52
C ASN A 10 32.11 -59.44 18.45
N ASP A 11 33.08 -59.48 17.55
CA ASP A 11 33.00 -58.72 16.31
C ASP A 11 31.99 -59.39 15.38
N LEU A 12 30.82 -58.79 15.24
CA LEU A 12 29.85 -59.11 14.20
C LEU A 12 30.38 -58.63 12.86
N VAL A 13 31.05 -59.56 12.13
CA VAL A 13 31.44 -59.35 10.73
C VAL A 13 30.22 -59.53 9.87
N LEU A 14 29.58 -58.42 9.50
CA LEU A 14 28.48 -58.38 8.52
C LEU A 14 29.04 -58.74 7.14
N SER A 15 28.52 -59.78 6.51
CA SER A 15 28.92 -60.20 5.17
C SER A 15 28.38 -59.21 4.09
N ARG A 16 29.06 -59.15 2.95
CA ARG A 16 28.61 -58.35 1.79
C ARG A 16 27.17 -58.66 1.35
N ARG A 17 26.62 -59.81 1.68
CA ARG A 17 25.23 -60.18 1.40
C ARG A 17 24.25 -59.52 2.33
N ASP A 18 24.62 -59.26 3.59
CA ASP A 18 23.73 -58.57 4.57
C ASP A 18 23.61 -57.07 4.27
N LEU A 19 24.65 -56.46 3.65
CA LEU A 19 24.59 -55.08 3.19
C LEU A 19 23.66 -54.88 1.99
N LEU A 20 23.48 -55.92 1.16
CA LEU A 20 22.59 -55.83 -0.02
C LEU A 20 21.13 -56.12 0.33
N ALA A 21 20.84 -56.71 1.47
CA ALA A 21 19.47 -56.93 1.96
C ALA A 21 18.86 -55.66 2.58
N PHE A 22 19.69 -54.71 3.08
CA PHE A 22 19.23 -53.43 3.63
C PHE A 22 18.99 -52.35 2.57
N THR A 23 19.46 -52.53 1.35
CA THR A 23 19.26 -51.57 0.25
C THR A 23 17.99 -51.84 -0.59
N ALA A 24 17.25 -52.91 -0.29
CA ALA A 24 15.99 -53.26 -0.97
C ALA A 24 14.71 -52.95 -0.17
N MET A 25 14.82 -52.40 1.05
CA MET A 25 13.65 -51.79 1.71
C MET A 25 13.51 -50.38 1.22
N GLY A 26 12.69 -50.29 0.19
CA GLY A 26 12.39 -49.11 -0.59
C GLY A 26 12.32 -47.82 0.18
N LEU A 27 13.06 -46.85 -0.33
CA LEU A 27 12.56 -45.49 -0.38
C LEU A 27 11.25 -45.52 -1.18
N ALA A 28 10.18 -45.97 -0.57
CA ALA A 28 8.88 -45.40 -0.82
C ALA A 28 8.98 -43.96 -0.32
N ALA A 29 9.56 -43.07 -1.15
CA ALA A 29 9.27 -41.66 -1.04
C ALA A 29 7.74 -41.56 -1.10
N THR A 30 7.12 -41.58 0.07
CA THR A 30 5.79 -41.03 0.21
C THR A 30 5.96 -39.59 -0.24
N THR A 31 5.67 -39.34 -1.51
CA THR A 31 5.28 -38.02 -1.96
C THR A 31 4.05 -37.72 -1.09
N LEU A 32 4.31 -37.06 0.05
CA LEU A 32 3.24 -36.41 0.77
C LEU A 32 2.54 -35.57 -0.30
N PRO A 33 1.25 -35.76 -0.54
CA PRO A 33 0.53 -34.92 -1.48
C PRO A 33 0.82 -33.49 -1.02
N ALA A 34 1.24 -32.64 -1.96
CA ALA A 34 1.36 -31.21 -1.73
C ALA A 34 0.12 -30.82 -0.93
N SER A 35 0.32 -30.27 0.26
CA SER A 35 -0.73 -30.04 1.25
C SER A 35 -1.86 -29.28 0.55
N ALA A 36 -2.89 -29.99 0.14
CA ALA A 36 -4.11 -29.40 -0.33
C ALA A 36 -4.57 -28.48 0.82
N ASN A 37 -4.78 -27.18 0.53
CA ASN A 37 -5.25 -26.25 1.53
C ASN A 37 -6.50 -26.84 2.21
N SER A 38 -6.52 -26.85 3.53
CA SER A 38 -7.61 -27.44 4.30
C SER A 38 -8.95 -26.81 3.91
N PRO A 39 -10.07 -27.55 3.92
CA PRO A 39 -11.39 -26.96 3.70
C PRO A 39 -11.60 -25.75 4.61
N GLY A 40 -12.18 -24.67 4.07
CA GLY A 40 -12.41 -23.43 4.80
C GLY A 40 -11.17 -22.58 5.08
N GLN A 41 -9.95 -23.00 4.65
CA GLN A 41 -8.73 -22.21 4.75
C GLN A 41 -8.36 -21.56 3.41
N LEU A 42 -7.99 -20.29 3.45
CA LEU A 42 -7.41 -19.55 2.33
C LEU A 42 -5.98 -19.13 2.67
N THR A 43 -5.05 -19.41 1.75
CA THR A 43 -3.63 -19.13 1.92
C THR A 43 -3.15 -18.08 0.91
N PHE A 44 -2.51 -17.03 1.43
CA PHE A 44 -1.89 -15.95 0.65
C PHE A 44 -0.39 -16.14 0.57
N ALA A 45 0.21 -15.89 -0.60
CA ALA A 45 1.63 -15.60 -0.74
C ALA A 45 1.84 -14.09 -0.70
N VAL A 46 2.39 -13.59 0.42
CA VAL A 46 2.59 -12.16 0.66
C VAL A 46 3.99 -11.75 0.21
N HIS A 47 4.09 -10.70 -0.59
CA HIS A 47 5.32 -10.24 -1.25
C HIS A 47 6.27 -9.45 -0.34
N VAL A 48 5.88 -9.16 0.88
CA VAL A 48 6.64 -8.39 1.88
C VAL A 48 6.75 -9.12 3.20
N ALA A 49 7.76 -8.81 3.98
CA ALA A 49 7.86 -9.29 5.35
C ALA A 49 6.78 -8.65 6.23
N LEU A 50 6.06 -9.49 6.98
CA LEU A 50 5.11 -9.04 7.99
C LEU A 50 5.85 -8.69 9.27
N THR A 51 5.40 -7.66 9.98
CA THR A 51 6.03 -7.18 11.21
C THR A 51 4.99 -6.96 12.31
N PRO A 52 5.33 -7.22 13.59
CA PRO A 52 4.42 -6.96 14.71
C PRO A 52 3.97 -5.51 14.87
N SER A 53 4.71 -4.55 14.31
CA SER A 53 4.27 -3.13 14.29
C SER A 53 2.98 -2.92 13.48
N TRP A 54 2.64 -3.82 12.54
CA TRP A 54 1.39 -3.76 11.79
C TRP A 54 0.19 -4.33 12.54
N PHE A 55 0.44 -4.99 13.69
CA PHE A 55 -0.61 -5.48 14.57
C PHE A 55 -1.13 -4.42 15.52
N ASP A 56 -0.47 -3.25 15.56
CA ASP A 56 -0.89 -2.11 16.37
C ASP A 56 -1.13 -0.88 15.50
N PRO A 57 -2.40 -0.49 15.29
CA PRO A 57 -2.73 0.69 14.49
C PRO A 57 -2.03 1.98 14.95
N ALA A 58 -1.71 2.10 16.25
CA ALA A 58 -1.08 3.30 16.79
C ALA A 58 0.32 3.57 16.25
N GLU A 59 1.03 2.54 15.80
CA GLU A 59 2.41 2.65 15.27
C GLU A 59 2.46 2.62 13.73
N SER A 60 1.33 2.50 13.06
CA SER A 60 1.30 2.38 11.59
C SER A 60 1.79 3.65 10.92
N THR A 61 3.02 3.61 10.41
CA THR A 61 3.63 4.68 9.59
C THR A 61 3.36 4.51 8.10
N GLY A 62 3.06 3.27 7.67
CA GLY A 62 2.64 2.95 6.31
C GLY A 62 1.12 3.06 6.18
N ILE A 63 0.66 3.54 5.03
CA ILE A 63 -0.73 3.90 4.79
C ILE A 63 -1.45 3.02 3.78
N ILE A 64 -0.77 1.97 3.27
CA ILE A 64 -1.36 0.96 2.37
C ILE A 64 -1.00 -0.45 2.84
N THR A 65 0.30 -0.78 2.90
CA THR A 65 0.74 -2.15 3.16
C THR A 65 0.32 -2.69 4.54
N PRO A 66 0.40 -1.92 5.66
CA PRO A 66 -0.11 -2.38 6.95
C PRO A 66 -1.61 -2.69 6.96
N TYR A 67 -2.38 -2.05 6.10
CA TYR A 67 -3.82 -2.29 6.01
C TYR A 67 -4.18 -3.69 5.52
N LEU A 68 -3.25 -4.38 4.85
CA LEU A 68 -3.35 -5.83 4.58
C LEU A 68 -3.65 -6.63 5.86
N VAL A 69 -3.06 -6.26 6.99
CA VAL A 69 -3.33 -6.91 8.29
C VAL A 69 -4.46 -6.20 9.03
N MET A 70 -4.52 -4.88 8.98
CA MET A 70 -5.49 -4.09 9.73
C MET A 70 -6.94 -4.38 9.32
N TYR A 71 -7.22 -4.54 8.02
CA TYR A 71 -8.56 -4.92 7.54
C TYR A 71 -9.03 -6.30 8.01
N ALA A 72 -8.09 -7.20 8.34
CA ALA A 72 -8.42 -8.51 8.89
C ALA A 72 -8.63 -8.46 10.42
N LEU A 73 -7.66 -7.86 11.15
CA LEU A 73 -7.61 -7.88 12.62
C LEU A 73 -8.44 -6.80 13.31
N HIS A 74 -8.49 -5.60 12.72
CA HIS A 74 -9.05 -4.42 13.37
C HIS A 74 -10.26 -3.88 12.61
N ASP A 75 -10.93 -2.94 13.23
CA ASP A 75 -11.94 -2.14 12.59
C ASP A 75 -11.81 -0.67 12.99
N ALA A 76 -12.33 0.22 12.15
CA ALA A 76 -12.22 1.65 12.32
C ALA A 76 -13.59 2.29 12.53
N ILE A 77 -13.60 3.50 13.07
CA ILE A 77 -14.85 4.29 13.19
C ILE A 77 -15.46 4.52 11.82
N VAL A 78 -14.63 4.96 10.88
CA VAL A 78 -14.92 5.13 9.46
C VAL A 78 -13.74 4.54 8.70
N LYS A 79 -13.97 3.85 7.59
CA LYS A 79 -12.91 3.30 6.73
C LYS A 79 -13.37 3.20 5.28
N ALA A 80 -12.44 2.98 4.37
CA ALA A 80 -12.80 2.68 3.00
C ALA A 80 -13.50 1.32 2.90
N MET A 81 -14.64 1.29 2.21
CA MET A 81 -15.46 0.11 1.96
C MET A 81 -15.93 0.11 0.50
N PRO A 82 -16.47 -1.00 -0.02
CA PRO A 82 -17.00 -1.04 -1.36
C PRO A 82 -18.00 0.09 -1.64
N GLY A 83 -17.75 0.84 -2.70
CA GLY A 83 -18.59 1.97 -3.13
C GLY A 83 -18.44 3.26 -2.34
N GLN A 84 -17.75 3.27 -1.20
CA GLN A 84 -17.58 4.47 -0.37
C GLN A 84 -16.23 4.49 0.37
N ILE A 85 -15.37 5.46 0.05
CA ILE A 85 -14.02 5.58 0.66
C ILE A 85 -14.08 6.04 2.13
N GLN A 86 -15.14 6.73 2.54
CA GLN A 86 -15.35 7.17 3.91
C GLN A 86 -16.66 6.58 4.46
N ALA A 87 -16.74 5.25 4.50
CA ALA A 87 -17.94 4.55 4.96
C ALA A 87 -17.98 4.47 6.50
N PRO A 88 -19.14 4.72 7.13
CA PRO A 88 -19.36 4.36 8.52
C PRO A 88 -19.10 2.87 8.74
N SER A 89 -18.25 2.54 9.73
CA SER A 89 -17.87 1.16 10.06
C SER A 89 -18.26 0.85 11.51
N LEU A 90 -17.38 0.99 12.50
CA LEU A 90 -17.79 0.89 13.92
C LEU A 90 -18.79 1.98 14.29
N ALA A 91 -18.75 3.15 13.65
CA ALA A 91 -19.83 4.11 13.74
C ALA A 91 -21.06 3.61 12.95
N GLU A 92 -22.23 3.72 13.56
CA GLU A 92 -23.53 3.56 12.91
C GLU A 92 -23.92 4.85 12.17
N THR A 93 -23.62 5.99 12.78
CA THR A 93 -23.86 7.31 12.19
C THR A 93 -22.66 8.22 12.36
N VAL A 94 -22.46 9.07 11.36
CA VAL A 94 -21.47 10.15 11.34
C VAL A 94 -22.20 11.43 10.98
N THR A 95 -22.09 12.44 11.82
CA THR A 95 -22.70 13.76 11.59
C THR A 95 -21.63 14.85 11.64
N ILE A 96 -21.59 15.69 10.63
CA ILE A 96 -20.71 16.85 10.55
C ILE A 96 -21.55 18.09 10.80
N ALA A 97 -21.21 18.88 11.81
CA ALA A 97 -21.91 20.12 12.10
C ALA A 97 -21.64 21.18 11.02
N LYS A 98 -22.55 22.14 10.86
CA LYS A 98 -22.42 23.22 9.86
C LYS A 98 -21.18 24.10 10.04
N ASP A 99 -20.59 24.10 11.24
CA ASP A 99 -19.37 24.82 11.54
C ASP A 99 -18.11 24.20 10.91
N GLY A 100 -18.22 23.00 10.32
CA GLY A 100 -17.10 22.26 9.75
C GLY A 100 -16.01 21.83 10.73
N ARG A 101 -16.29 21.96 12.05
CA ARG A 101 -15.33 21.67 13.15
C ARG A 101 -15.79 20.59 14.10
N THR A 102 -17.07 20.24 14.08
CA THR A 102 -17.66 19.29 15.03
C THR A 102 -18.10 18.03 14.30
N PHE A 103 -17.55 16.89 14.70
CA PHE A 103 -17.84 15.58 14.15
C PHE A 103 -18.40 14.68 15.25
N ASP A 104 -19.64 14.25 15.08
CA ASP A 104 -20.34 13.34 16.00
C ASP A 104 -20.40 11.93 15.41
N PHE A 105 -20.05 10.94 16.23
CA PHE A 105 -20.09 9.53 15.87
C PHE A 105 -20.92 8.77 16.90
N VAL A 106 -21.82 7.93 16.43
CA VAL A 106 -22.56 6.99 17.29
C VAL A 106 -22.11 5.57 16.95
N LEU A 107 -21.57 4.83 17.91
CA LEU A 107 -21.12 3.45 17.73
C LEU A 107 -22.28 2.48 17.58
N ARG A 108 -22.06 1.42 16.81
CA ARG A 108 -22.98 0.27 16.69
C ARG A 108 -23.14 -0.44 18.02
N GLN A 109 -24.34 -0.93 18.29
CA GLN A 109 -24.59 -1.70 19.51
C GLN A 109 -23.93 -3.08 19.50
N ASN A 110 -23.82 -3.68 18.31
CA ASN A 110 -23.27 -5.03 18.12
C ASN A 110 -21.79 -5.05 17.76
N ALA A 111 -21.07 -3.94 17.92
CA ALA A 111 -19.62 -3.90 17.71
C ALA A 111 -18.89 -4.51 18.92
N LEU A 112 -18.22 -5.65 18.70
CA LEU A 112 -17.47 -6.39 19.73
C LEU A 112 -16.00 -6.49 19.36
N PHE A 113 -15.14 -6.47 20.37
CA PHE A 113 -13.77 -6.94 20.25
C PHE A 113 -13.69 -8.47 20.23
N HIS A 114 -12.58 -9.04 19.80
CA HIS A 114 -12.36 -10.49 19.71
C HIS A 114 -12.47 -11.22 21.04
N ASN A 115 -12.32 -10.52 22.17
CA ASN A 115 -12.52 -11.06 23.52
C ASN A 115 -13.98 -10.98 24.01
N GLY A 116 -14.91 -10.54 23.17
CA GLY A 116 -16.33 -10.40 23.48
C GLY A 116 -16.73 -9.12 24.20
N GLU A 117 -15.79 -8.24 24.55
CA GLU A 117 -16.10 -6.94 25.13
C GLU A 117 -16.67 -6.00 24.06
N PRO A 118 -17.68 -5.15 24.41
CA PRO A 118 -18.22 -4.16 23.47
C PRO A 118 -17.19 -3.07 23.18
N VAL A 119 -17.19 -2.57 21.94
CA VAL A 119 -16.42 -1.38 21.56
C VAL A 119 -17.12 -0.15 22.14
N THR A 120 -16.37 0.69 22.83
CA THR A 120 -16.90 1.87 23.53
C THR A 120 -16.28 3.18 23.04
N ALA A 121 -16.93 4.29 23.37
CA ALA A 121 -16.43 5.64 23.09
C ALA A 121 -15.07 5.91 23.77
N ASN A 122 -14.79 5.29 24.91
CA ASN A 122 -13.51 5.40 25.60
C ASN A 122 -12.40 4.72 24.82
N ASP A 123 -12.67 3.55 24.22
CA ASP A 123 -11.69 2.86 23.35
C ASP A 123 -11.31 3.72 22.13
N VAL A 124 -12.27 4.47 21.57
CA VAL A 124 -12.03 5.42 20.48
C VAL A 124 -11.12 6.55 20.93
N LYS A 125 -11.44 7.19 22.06
CA LYS A 125 -10.63 8.26 22.64
C LYS A 125 -9.22 7.78 22.98
N PHE A 126 -9.11 6.63 23.63
CA PHE A 126 -7.84 5.99 23.97
C PHE A 126 -7.00 5.70 22.72
N SER A 127 -7.57 5.08 21.68
CA SER A 127 -6.89 4.75 20.43
C SER A 127 -6.33 6.00 19.76
N TYR A 128 -7.10 7.09 19.69
CA TYR A 128 -6.64 8.35 19.15
C TYR A 128 -5.50 8.98 19.99
N GLN A 129 -5.64 9.00 21.31
CA GLN A 129 -4.65 9.62 22.21
C GLN A 129 -3.29 8.96 22.11
N ARG A 130 -3.25 7.61 22.00
CA ARG A 130 -2.01 6.85 21.86
C ARG A 130 -1.44 6.83 20.44
N TYR A 131 -2.20 7.30 19.44
CA TYR A 131 -1.77 7.29 18.04
C TYR A 131 -0.50 8.11 17.81
N ARG A 132 0.50 7.51 17.16
CA ARG A 132 1.81 8.09 16.82
C ARG A 132 2.31 7.68 15.42
N GLY A 133 1.40 7.17 14.60
CA GLY A 133 1.67 6.76 13.22
C GLY A 133 1.71 7.94 12.24
N ALA A 134 1.41 7.65 10.96
CA ALA A 134 1.39 8.64 9.88
C ALA A 134 0.52 9.85 10.25
N ASP A 135 1.00 11.05 9.95
CA ASP A 135 0.32 12.34 10.17
C ASP A 135 -0.20 12.59 11.60
N SER A 136 0.33 11.87 12.59
CA SER A 136 -0.10 12.03 13.99
C SER A 136 0.08 13.46 14.52
N SER A 137 1.16 14.14 14.12
CA SER A 137 1.41 15.54 14.51
C SER A 137 0.36 16.47 13.93
N LEU A 138 0.01 16.32 12.64
CA LEU A 138 -1.02 17.11 11.97
C LEU A 138 -2.38 16.94 12.64
N LEU A 139 -2.80 15.68 12.89
CA LEU A 139 -4.05 15.38 13.57
C LEU A 139 -4.12 16.00 14.96
N LYS A 140 -3.07 15.83 15.77
CA LYS A 140 -3.01 16.37 17.15
C LYS A 140 -2.94 17.89 17.19
N GLN A 141 -2.36 18.55 16.18
CA GLN A 141 -2.36 20.00 16.08
C GLN A 141 -3.76 20.56 15.78
N ARG A 142 -4.55 19.87 14.95
CA ARG A 142 -5.86 20.35 14.48
C ARG A 142 -7.02 19.94 15.37
N VAL A 143 -6.96 18.79 16.05
CA VAL A 143 -7.99 18.38 17.01
C VAL A 143 -7.85 19.18 18.30
N ASP A 144 -8.94 19.80 18.72
CA ASP A 144 -9.05 20.52 20.00
C ASP A 144 -9.33 19.53 21.14
N LYS A 145 -10.41 18.76 21.02
CA LYS A 145 -10.80 17.79 22.05
C LYS A 145 -11.65 16.64 21.52
N ILE A 146 -11.63 15.54 22.26
CA ILE A 146 -12.50 14.39 22.07
C ILE A 146 -13.34 14.19 23.33
N GLU A 147 -14.66 14.30 23.18
CA GLU A 147 -15.65 14.16 24.23
C GLU A 147 -16.38 12.82 24.08
N THR A 148 -16.62 12.13 25.20
CA THR A 148 -17.39 10.90 25.26
C THR A 148 -18.56 11.13 26.21
N SER A 149 -19.77 11.39 25.67
CA SER A 149 -20.95 11.71 26.47
C SER A 149 -21.73 10.47 26.91
N SER A 150 -21.48 9.34 26.26
CA SER A 150 -22.02 8.03 26.64
C SER A 150 -21.06 6.92 26.15
N ALA A 151 -21.38 5.67 26.50
CA ALA A 151 -20.58 4.53 26.04
C ALA A 151 -20.49 4.42 24.49
N ARG A 152 -21.41 5.03 23.74
CA ARG A 152 -21.51 4.92 22.29
C ARG A 152 -21.37 6.24 21.54
N HIS A 153 -21.30 7.36 22.21
CA HIS A 153 -21.26 8.67 21.55
C HIS A 153 -19.92 9.35 21.72
N ILE A 154 -19.28 9.65 20.60
CA ILE A 154 -18.01 10.36 20.51
C ILE A 154 -18.22 11.65 19.72
N ARG A 155 -17.70 12.75 20.27
CA ARG A 155 -17.61 14.04 19.59
C ARG A 155 -16.18 14.47 19.47
N ILE A 156 -15.71 14.68 18.23
CA ILE A 156 -14.39 15.24 17.95
C ILE A 156 -14.59 16.69 17.53
N LYS A 157 -13.93 17.60 18.25
CA LYS A 157 -13.93 19.03 17.94
C LYS A 157 -12.57 19.45 17.41
N LEU A 158 -12.57 20.19 16.32
CA LEU A 158 -11.38 20.76 15.70
C LEU A 158 -11.23 22.23 16.12
N LYS A 159 -9.99 22.72 16.14
CA LYS A 159 -9.69 24.15 16.43
C LYS A 159 -10.23 25.06 15.34
N GLU A 160 -10.16 24.61 14.08
CA GLU A 160 -10.61 25.32 12.88
C GLU A 160 -11.36 24.35 11.94
N PRO A 161 -12.19 24.83 11.01
CA PRO A 161 -12.79 24.00 9.98
C PRO A 161 -11.71 23.26 9.19
N TRP A 162 -11.93 21.96 8.98
CA TRP A 162 -11.02 21.13 8.19
C TRP A 162 -11.81 20.09 7.39
N PRO A 163 -12.14 20.41 6.13
CA PRO A 163 -12.93 19.50 5.27
C PRO A 163 -12.31 18.12 5.08
N ASP A 164 -10.98 18.02 5.16
CA ASP A 164 -10.26 16.75 4.97
C ASP A 164 -10.10 15.93 6.25
N PHE A 165 -10.68 16.35 7.38
CA PHE A 165 -10.51 15.63 8.65
C PHE A 165 -10.86 14.14 8.54
N LEU A 166 -12.01 13.79 7.95
CA LEU A 166 -12.39 12.39 7.78
C LEU A 166 -11.46 11.63 6.83
N THR A 167 -10.91 12.29 5.81
CA THR A 167 -9.94 11.69 4.89
C THR A 167 -8.69 11.24 5.65
N PHE A 168 -8.15 12.10 6.52
CA PHE A 168 -7.00 11.75 7.35
C PHE A 168 -7.36 10.76 8.45
N TYR A 169 -8.46 10.98 9.16
CA TYR A 169 -8.87 10.16 10.29
C TYR A 169 -9.32 8.76 9.88
N ALA A 170 -10.01 8.64 8.73
CA ALA A 170 -10.63 7.39 8.29
C ALA A 170 -9.74 6.53 7.38
N GLY A 171 -9.03 7.14 6.44
CA GLY A 171 -8.40 6.40 5.35
C GLY A 171 -6.90 6.60 5.22
N ALA A 172 -6.44 7.85 5.31
CA ALA A 172 -5.04 8.17 5.08
C ALA A 172 -4.12 7.82 6.26
N THR A 173 -4.67 7.51 7.44
CA THR A 173 -3.91 7.19 8.65
C THR A 173 -4.52 6.03 9.45
N GLY A 174 -3.78 5.53 10.43
CA GLY A 174 -4.28 4.54 11.40
C GLY A 174 -5.09 5.12 12.57
N ALA A 175 -5.32 6.43 12.61
CA ALA A 175 -5.87 7.12 13.79
C ALA A 175 -7.31 6.72 14.12
N GLY A 176 -8.10 6.36 13.13
CA GLY A 176 -9.49 5.93 13.29
C GLY A 176 -9.68 4.45 13.59
N TRP A 177 -8.61 3.65 13.66
CA TRP A 177 -8.64 2.21 13.96
C TRP A 177 -8.58 1.96 15.45
N ILE A 178 -9.50 1.14 15.97
CA ILE A 178 -9.80 1.07 17.40
C ILE A 178 -9.24 -0.19 18.03
N VAL A 179 -8.65 -0.03 19.21
CA VAL A 179 -8.12 -1.13 20.04
C VAL A 179 -8.73 -1.06 21.45
N PRO A 180 -8.86 -2.22 22.17
CA PRO A 180 -9.49 -2.26 23.49
C PRO A 180 -8.58 -1.65 24.57
N GLU A 181 -8.99 -0.50 25.15
CA GLU A 181 -8.25 0.23 26.18
C GLU A 181 -7.84 -0.66 27.36
N LYS A 182 -8.80 -1.39 27.93
CA LYS A 182 -8.54 -2.27 29.10
C LYS A 182 -7.50 -3.31 28.82
N TYR A 183 -7.57 -3.97 27.66
CA TYR A 183 -6.62 -5.02 27.30
C TYR A 183 -5.24 -4.44 27.04
N VAL A 184 -5.12 -3.38 26.25
CA VAL A 184 -3.82 -2.73 25.95
C VAL A 184 -3.17 -2.23 27.23
N THR A 185 -3.94 -1.60 28.14
CA THR A 185 -3.44 -1.13 29.44
C THR A 185 -2.93 -2.29 30.31
N LYS A 186 -3.63 -3.44 30.29
CA LYS A 186 -3.27 -4.63 31.07
C LYS A 186 -1.98 -5.29 30.58
N VAL A 187 -1.80 -5.45 29.25
CA VAL A 187 -0.68 -6.24 28.69
C VAL A 187 0.50 -5.37 28.25
N GLY A 188 0.30 -4.06 28.15
CA GLY A 188 1.25 -3.11 27.59
C GLY A 188 1.41 -3.23 26.06
N GLU A 189 2.13 -2.30 25.46
CA GLU A 189 2.32 -2.26 24.00
C GLU A 189 3.04 -3.50 23.43
N ALA A 190 4.06 -3.98 24.13
CA ALA A 190 4.79 -5.18 23.72
C ALA A 190 3.93 -6.44 23.82
N GLY A 191 3.11 -6.55 24.86
CA GLY A 191 2.16 -7.64 25.04
C GLY A 191 1.07 -7.62 23.98
N PHE A 192 0.54 -6.41 23.67
CA PHE A 192 -0.45 -6.23 22.62
C PHE A 192 0.05 -6.68 21.24
N LYS A 193 1.28 -6.34 20.87
CA LYS A 193 1.88 -6.77 19.59
C LYS A 193 2.15 -8.28 19.51
N LYS A 194 2.26 -8.98 20.65
CA LYS A 194 2.42 -10.45 20.68
C LYS A 194 1.08 -11.18 20.55
N ALA A 195 0.02 -10.61 21.10
CA ALA A 195 -1.33 -11.19 21.07
C ALA A 195 -2.36 -10.07 20.84
N PRO A 196 -2.46 -9.52 19.61
CA PRO A 196 -3.35 -8.42 19.33
C PRO A 196 -4.83 -8.83 19.42
N ILE A 197 -5.63 -7.97 20.01
CA ILE A 197 -7.09 -8.05 20.02
C ILE A 197 -7.63 -6.84 19.24
N GLY A 198 -8.43 -7.10 18.22
CA GLY A 198 -9.13 -6.08 17.45
C GLY A 198 -10.63 -6.29 17.42
N ALA A 199 -11.32 -5.54 16.56
CA ALA A 199 -12.75 -5.65 16.30
C ALA A 199 -13.02 -6.03 14.82
N GLY A 200 -12.01 -6.55 14.13
CA GLY A 200 -12.09 -6.92 12.72
C GLY A 200 -12.75 -8.28 12.48
N PRO A 201 -12.90 -8.69 11.21
CA PRO A 201 -13.54 -9.95 10.84
C PRO A 201 -12.74 -11.21 11.22
N TYR A 202 -11.45 -11.07 11.56
CA TYR A 202 -10.59 -12.21 11.91
C TYR A 202 -9.81 -11.95 13.18
N LYS A 203 -9.67 -13.00 14.01
CA LYS A 203 -8.90 -13.02 15.26
C LYS A 203 -7.49 -13.53 15.01
N PHE A 204 -6.53 -13.02 15.75
CA PHE A 204 -5.15 -13.48 15.77
C PHE A 204 -5.04 -14.89 16.37
N VAL A 205 -4.31 -15.77 15.70
CA VAL A 205 -3.98 -17.11 16.19
C VAL A 205 -2.49 -17.22 16.49
N SER A 206 -1.64 -16.98 15.50
CA SER A 206 -0.19 -17.06 15.64
C SER A 206 0.54 -16.22 14.60
N PHE A 207 1.77 -15.85 14.94
CA PHE A 207 2.70 -15.21 14.03
C PHE A 207 4.11 -15.78 14.21
N THR A 208 4.69 -16.26 13.11
CA THR A 208 6.09 -16.71 13.04
C THR A 208 6.84 -15.72 12.12
N PRO A 209 7.72 -14.87 12.68
CA PRO A 209 8.46 -13.88 11.88
C PRO A 209 9.17 -14.51 10.68
N GLY A 210 9.05 -13.87 9.51
CA GLY A 210 9.64 -14.35 8.27
C GLY A 210 8.96 -15.57 7.64
N ASN A 211 7.96 -16.15 8.29
CA ASN A 211 7.24 -17.32 7.79
C ASN A 211 5.75 -17.01 7.53
N GLU A 212 4.93 -16.90 8.58
CA GLU A 212 3.49 -16.76 8.39
C GLU A 212 2.75 -16.05 9.54
N LEU A 213 1.62 -15.46 9.19
CA LEU A 213 0.58 -14.98 10.09
C LEU A 213 -0.67 -15.85 9.88
N VAL A 214 -1.23 -16.35 10.98
CA VAL A 214 -2.45 -17.17 10.97
C VAL A 214 -3.56 -16.45 11.73
N LEU A 215 -4.71 -16.38 11.09
CA LEU A 215 -5.92 -15.74 11.61
C LEU A 215 -7.11 -16.71 11.49
N GLU A 216 -8.08 -16.60 12.40
CA GLU A 216 -9.34 -17.34 12.36
C GLU A 216 -10.55 -16.40 12.31
N ALA A 217 -11.64 -16.85 11.69
CA ALA A 217 -12.86 -16.05 11.54
C ALA A 217 -13.45 -15.64 12.88
N PHE A 218 -13.93 -14.42 12.97
CA PHE A 218 -14.71 -13.91 14.09
C PHE A 218 -16.20 -13.94 13.71
N ASP A 219 -16.90 -14.99 14.11
CA ASP A 219 -18.29 -15.22 13.70
C ASP A 219 -19.28 -14.15 14.22
N GLN A 220 -18.87 -13.41 15.26
CA GLN A 220 -19.66 -12.28 15.83
C GLN A 220 -19.30 -10.92 15.20
N TYR A 221 -18.59 -10.90 14.08
CA TYR A 221 -18.26 -9.66 13.41
C TYR A 221 -19.54 -8.91 12.98
N TRP A 222 -19.61 -7.64 13.30
CA TRP A 222 -20.84 -6.83 13.21
C TRP A 222 -21.44 -6.76 11.79
N ARG A 223 -20.61 -6.78 10.73
CA ARG A 223 -21.08 -6.66 9.35
C ARG A 223 -21.63 -7.99 8.83
N LYS A 224 -20.82 -9.02 8.83
CA LYS A 224 -21.21 -10.42 8.55
C LYS A 224 -20.09 -11.40 8.96
N ALA A 225 -20.47 -12.58 9.38
CA ALA A 225 -19.53 -13.66 9.67
C ALA A 225 -18.75 -14.06 8.42
N PRO A 226 -17.40 -14.16 8.47
CA PRO A 226 -16.60 -14.63 7.35
C PRO A 226 -16.94 -16.09 6.96
N ARG A 227 -17.05 -16.36 5.65
CA ARG A 227 -17.21 -17.73 5.14
C ARG A 227 -15.91 -18.51 5.24
N VAL A 228 -14.80 -17.90 4.84
CA VAL A 228 -13.47 -18.47 4.98
C VAL A 228 -13.11 -18.49 6.47
N LYS A 229 -12.92 -19.70 7.04
CA LYS A 229 -12.75 -19.85 8.49
C LYS A 229 -11.34 -19.60 8.97
N ARG A 230 -10.34 -19.75 8.10
CA ARG A 230 -8.93 -19.57 8.44
C ARG A 230 -8.19 -18.84 7.31
N LEU A 231 -7.42 -17.83 7.68
CA LEU A 231 -6.50 -17.15 6.77
C LEU A 231 -5.06 -17.48 7.17
N VAL A 232 -4.23 -17.83 6.19
CA VAL A 232 -2.78 -18.01 6.35
C VAL A 232 -2.07 -17.08 5.39
N MET A 233 -1.31 -16.13 5.93
CA MET A 233 -0.51 -15.19 5.13
C MET A 233 0.95 -15.63 5.18
N LYS A 234 1.41 -16.38 4.16
CA LYS A 234 2.80 -16.86 4.04
C LYS A 234 3.68 -15.77 3.43
N VAL A 235 4.79 -15.47 4.09
CA VAL A 235 5.79 -14.51 3.63
C VAL A 235 6.62 -15.13 2.51
N MET A 236 6.47 -14.64 1.29
CA MET A 236 7.19 -15.09 0.09
C MET A 236 7.68 -13.88 -0.73
N PRO A 237 8.78 -13.23 -0.35
CA PRO A 237 9.25 -12.01 -1.02
C PRO A 237 9.67 -12.22 -2.47
N ASP A 238 10.19 -13.41 -2.80
CA ASP A 238 10.58 -13.75 -4.16
C ASP A 238 9.36 -14.04 -5.05
N GLU A 239 9.28 -13.37 -6.19
CA GLU A 239 8.14 -13.43 -7.11
C GLU A 239 8.00 -14.80 -7.77
N THR A 240 9.13 -15.39 -8.17
CA THR A 240 9.17 -16.70 -8.83
C THR A 240 8.64 -17.78 -7.88
N THR A 241 9.05 -17.71 -6.61
CA THR A 241 8.56 -18.61 -5.55
C THR A 241 7.05 -18.47 -5.35
N ARG A 242 6.51 -17.22 -5.33
CA ARG A 242 5.06 -16.99 -5.19
C ARG A 242 4.27 -17.60 -6.35
N VAL A 243 4.73 -17.37 -7.58
CA VAL A 243 4.07 -17.90 -8.79
C VAL A 243 4.14 -19.42 -8.82
N ALA A 244 5.28 -20.01 -8.46
CA ALA A 244 5.43 -21.46 -8.38
C ALA A 244 4.48 -22.08 -7.34
N ALA A 245 4.38 -21.47 -6.14
CA ALA A 245 3.47 -21.92 -5.09
C ALA A 245 1.99 -21.84 -5.52
N LEU A 246 1.61 -20.77 -6.24
CA LEU A 246 0.26 -20.61 -6.81
C LEU A 246 -0.04 -21.70 -7.86
N LYS A 247 0.90 -21.97 -8.77
CA LYS A 247 0.76 -23.00 -9.81
C LYS A 247 0.62 -24.42 -9.22
N ARG A 248 1.28 -24.70 -8.09
CA ARG A 248 1.18 -25.99 -7.39
C ARG A 248 -0.04 -26.08 -6.45
N GLY A 249 -0.81 -25.00 -6.29
CA GLY A 249 -1.95 -24.94 -5.36
C GLY A 249 -1.55 -24.92 -3.87
N GLU A 250 -0.31 -24.60 -3.55
CA GLU A 250 0.17 -24.43 -2.16
C GLU A 250 -0.34 -23.12 -1.53
N VAL A 251 -0.68 -22.15 -2.37
CA VAL A 251 -1.36 -20.90 -2.01
C VAL A 251 -2.53 -20.65 -2.95
N ASP A 252 -3.53 -19.95 -2.46
CA ASP A 252 -4.75 -19.62 -3.22
C ASP A 252 -4.64 -18.27 -3.91
N ILE A 253 -3.87 -17.34 -3.33
CA ILE A 253 -3.67 -15.98 -3.83
C ILE A 253 -2.18 -15.62 -3.74
N ALA A 254 -1.62 -15.11 -4.84
CA ALA A 254 -0.27 -14.55 -4.89
C ALA A 254 -0.33 -13.04 -5.14
N TYR A 255 0.16 -12.24 -4.20
CA TYR A 255 0.21 -10.79 -4.33
C TYR A 255 1.38 -10.31 -5.18
N SER A 256 1.16 -9.22 -5.92
CA SER A 256 2.21 -8.44 -6.61
C SER A 256 3.09 -9.29 -7.54
N ILE A 257 2.52 -9.66 -8.67
CA ILE A 257 3.22 -10.33 -9.78
C ILE A 257 3.26 -9.40 -11.00
N ARG A 258 4.30 -9.50 -11.85
CA ARG A 258 4.53 -8.55 -12.95
C ARG A 258 5.11 -9.24 -14.17
N GLY A 259 5.09 -8.55 -15.33
CA GLY A 259 5.78 -8.93 -16.53
C GLY A 259 5.58 -10.40 -16.91
N GLU A 260 6.68 -11.12 -17.15
CA GLU A 260 6.66 -12.53 -17.55
C GLU A 260 5.99 -13.45 -16.52
N ALA A 261 6.15 -13.17 -15.23
CA ALA A 261 5.50 -13.94 -14.17
C ALA A 261 3.97 -13.82 -14.23
N ALA A 262 3.45 -12.63 -14.51
CA ALA A 262 2.02 -12.41 -14.71
C ALA A 262 1.52 -13.09 -15.99
N GLU A 263 2.28 -13.00 -17.10
CA GLU A 263 1.94 -13.71 -18.34
C GLU A 263 1.93 -15.22 -18.11
N ALA A 264 2.90 -15.78 -17.39
CA ALA A 264 2.94 -17.19 -17.05
C ALA A 264 1.75 -17.66 -16.20
N VAL A 265 1.21 -16.82 -15.31
CA VAL A 265 -0.04 -17.10 -14.58
C VAL A 265 -1.24 -17.06 -15.52
N LYS A 266 -1.33 -16.06 -16.38
CA LYS A 266 -2.41 -15.90 -17.37
C LYS A 266 -2.54 -17.10 -18.31
N GLN A 267 -1.41 -17.70 -18.71
CA GLN A 267 -1.35 -18.88 -19.58
C GLN A 267 -1.60 -20.20 -18.84
N THR A 268 -1.61 -20.21 -17.52
CA THR A 268 -1.83 -21.43 -16.72
C THR A 268 -3.33 -21.69 -16.53
N SER A 269 -3.80 -22.84 -17.00
CA SER A 269 -5.21 -23.24 -16.87
C SER A 269 -5.67 -23.22 -15.40
N GLY A 270 -6.85 -22.68 -15.14
CA GLY A 270 -7.44 -22.58 -13.81
C GLY A 270 -6.93 -21.42 -12.96
N LEU A 271 -5.87 -20.71 -13.37
CA LEU A 271 -5.43 -19.50 -12.68
C LEU A 271 -6.01 -18.25 -13.36
N THR A 272 -6.20 -17.19 -12.58
CA THR A 272 -6.66 -15.88 -13.09
C THR A 272 -5.79 -14.75 -12.57
N LEU A 273 -5.66 -13.69 -13.38
CA LEU A 273 -5.07 -12.43 -12.95
C LEU A 273 -6.17 -11.48 -12.43
N LYS A 274 -5.90 -10.82 -11.32
CA LYS A 274 -6.75 -9.78 -10.75
C LYS A 274 -5.93 -8.49 -10.62
N PRO A 275 -5.88 -7.66 -11.69
CA PRO A 275 -5.24 -6.35 -11.62
C PRO A 275 -6.11 -5.38 -10.83
N VAL A 276 -5.47 -4.56 -9.99
CA VAL A 276 -6.11 -3.48 -9.23
C VAL A 276 -5.33 -2.20 -9.46
N ALA A 277 -5.96 -1.17 -10.01
CA ALA A 277 -5.36 0.16 -10.10
C ALA A 277 -5.22 0.74 -8.69
N VAL A 278 -3.98 1.05 -8.28
CA VAL A 278 -3.72 1.51 -6.91
C VAL A 278 -3.85 3.01 -6.77
N GLN A 279 -3.98 3.50 -5.55
CA GLN A 279 -4.00 4.92 -5.20
C GLN A 279 -2.59 5.54 -5.27
N GLY A 280 -1.84 5.23 -6.32
CA GLY A 280 -0.48 5.68 -6.54
C GLY A 280 -0.24 5.95 -8.02
N THR A 281 0.14 7.18 -8.31
CA THR A 281 0.58 7.57 -9.65
C THR A 281 2.10 7.60 -9.66
N PHE A 282 2.70 7.00 -10.68
CA PHE A 282 4.13 7.10 -10.91
C PHE A 282 4.42 8.24 -11.88
N CYS A 283 5.40 9.04 -11.54
CA CYS A 283 5.85 10.19 -12.33
C CYS A 283 7.34 10.45 -12.12
N VAL A 284 7.91 11.25 -12.98
CA VAL A 284 9.26 11.81 -12.79
C VAL A 284 9.13 13.20 -12.21
N TYR A 285 9.69 13.42 -11.03
CA TYR A 285 9.79 14.73 -10.39
C TYR A 285 11.13 15.38 -10.71
N PHE A 286 11.08 16.64 -11.14
CA PHE A 286 12.25 17.46 -11.44
C PHE A 286 12.67 18.20 -10.17
N ALA A 287 13.54 17.59 -9.34
CA ALA A 287 13.86 18.11 -8.01
C ALA A 287 14.53 19.49 -8.03
N ASP A 288 15.35 19.75 -9.04
CA ASP A 288 16.11 21.00 -9.18
C ASP A 288 15.43 22.04 -10.08
N GLN A 289 14.14 21.89 -10.42
CA GLN A 289 13.40 22.84 -11.27
C GLN A 289 13.32 24.26 -10.67
N TRP A 290 13.75 24.44 -9.45
CA TRP A 290 13.77 25.68 -8.69
C TRP A 290 15.12 26.42 -8.75
N ASP A 291 16.19 25.73 -9.19
CA ASP A 291 17.53 26.31 -9.31
C ASP A 291 17.77 26.83 -10.72
N PRO A 292 17.98 28.18 -10.91
CA PRO A 292 18.26 28.74 -12.24
C PRO A 292 19.50 28.16 -12.94
N LYS A 293 20.38 27.49 -12.23
CA LYS A 293 21.58 26.82 -12.80
C LYS A 293 21.28 25.42 -13.32
N SER A 294 20.16 24.85 -12.93
CA SER A 294 19.76 23.51 -13.35
C SER A 294 19.10 23.56 -14.75
N PRO A 295 19.38 22.62 -15.66
CA PRO A 295 18.64 22.50 -16.91
C PRO A 295 17.15 22.31 -16.70
N TRP A 296 16.75 21.74 -15.56
CA TRP A 296 15.35 21.51 -15.20
C TRP A 296 14.57 22.78 -14.84
N TYR A 297 15.26 23.92 -14.65
CA TYR A 297 14.61 25.22 -14.46
C TYR A 297 13.82 25.66 -15.70
N ASP A 298 14.33 25.35 -16.91
CA ASP A 298 13.64 25.64 -18.16
C ASP A 298 12.44 24.69 -18.37
N PRO A 299 11.21 25.19 -18.46
CA PRO A 299 10.03 24.37 -18.68
C PRO A 299 10.05 23.60 -20.02
N ARG A 300 10.81 24.07 -21.03
CA ARG A 300 10.97 23.38 -22.31
C ARG A 300 11.75 22.08 -22.14
N VAL A 301 12.76 22.06 -21.27
CA VAL A 301 13.54 20.86 -20.94
C VAL A 301 12.65 19.83 -20.21
N ARG A 302 11.85 20.28 -19.23
CA ARG A 302 10.90 19.40 -18.54
C ARG A 302 9.84 18.84 -19.49
N ARG A 303 9.32 19.70 -20.39
CA ARG A 303 8.36 19.26 -21.41
C ARG A 303 8.98 18.26 -22.39
N ALA A 304 10.23 18.46 -22.80
CA ALA A 304 10.96 17.52 -23.63
C ALA A 304 11.10 16.16 -22.95
N ALA A 305 11.47 16.15 -21.67
CA ALA A 305 11.55 14.90 -20.89
C ALA A 305 10.18 14.19 -20.80
N SER A 306 9.10 14.94 -20.59
CA SER A 306 7.75 14.37 -20.57
C SER A 306 7.34 13.75 -21.91
N LEU A 307 7.65 14.42 -23.03
CA LEU A 307 7.37 13.93 -24.38
C LEU A 307 8.23 12.73 -24.79
N ALA A 308 9.38 12.53 -24.13
CA ALA A 308 10.28 11.42 -24.40
C ALA A 308 9.80 10.10 -23.80
N ILE A 309 8.89 10.09 -22.85
CA ILE A 309 8.47 8.88 -22.13
C ILE A 309 7.29 8.21 -22.86
N ASP A 310 7.54 7.03 -23.43
CA ASP A 310 6.49 6.18 -24.02
C ASP A 310 5.76 5.37 -22.94
N CYS A 311 4.83 6.04 -22.27
CA CYS A 311 4.04 5.44 -21.20
C CYS A 311 3.25 4.20 -21.65
N GLN A 312 2.81 4.12 -22.91
CA GLN A 312 2.01 3.01 -23.43
C GLN A 312 2.86 1.75 -23.60
N THR A 313 4.01 1.88 -24.27
CA THR A 313 4.93 0.76 -24.46
C THR A 313 5.47 0.24 -23.13
N ILE A 314 5.84 1.14 -22.21
CA ILE A 314 6.27 0.77 -20.85
C ILE A 314 5.14 0.03 -20.11
N ASN A 315 3.89 0.51 -20.21
CA ASN A 315 2.73 -0.13 -19.60
C ASN A 315 2.52 -1.55 -20.13
N GLN A 316 2.56 -1.71 -21.45
CA GLN A 316 2.39 -3.03 -22.07
C GLN A 316 3.48 -4.00 -21.63
N ALA A 317 4.74 -3.55 -21.61
CA ALA A 317 5.88 -4.41 -21.25
C ALA A 317 5.90 -4.82 -19.77
N LEU A 318 5.62 -3.87 -18.86
CA LEU A 318 5.80 -4.10 -17.43
C LEU A 318 4.54 -4.53 -16.68
N THR A 319 3.34 -4.14 -17.16
CA THR A 319 2.09 -4.44 -16.48
C THR A 319 1.01 -5.01 -17.41
N LEU A 320 1.38 -5.55 -18.57
CA LEU A 320 0.48 -6.16 -19.56
C LEU A 320 -0.67 -5.22 -19.98
N GLY A 321 -0.43 -3.90 -19.95
CA GLY A 321 -1.43 -2.89 -20.26
C GLY A 321 -2.43 -2.59 -19.13
N PHE A 322 -2.31 -3.24 -17.96
CA PHE A 322 -3.25 -3.06 -16.85
C PHE A 322 -3.10 -1.74 -16.10
N SER A 323 -1.92 -1.10 -16.12
CA SER A 323 -1.77 0.25 -15.55
C SER A 323 -2.53 1.28 -16.38
N GLN A 324 -2.95 2.36 -15.75
CA GLN A 324 -3.72 3.41 -16.42
C GLN A 324 -2.81 4.59 -16.77
N VAL A 325 -2.51 4.77 -18.05
CA VAL A 325 -1.79 5.95 -18.52
C VAL A 325 -2.68 7.19 -18.31
N THR A 326 -2.22 8.10 -17.47
CA THR A 326 -2.93 9.32 -17.09
C THR A 326 -2.05 10.54 -17.26
N GLY A 327 -2.64 11.67 -17.67
CA GLY A 327 -1.92 12.96 -17.71
C GLY A 327 -1.84 13.65 -16.35
N ASN A 328 -2.55 13.17 -15.32
CA ASN A 328 -2.40 13.68 -13.97
C ASN A 328 -1.25 12.92 -13.26
N PRO A 329 -0.12 13.60 -12.98
CA PRO A 329 1.08 12.92 -12.50
C PRO A 329 0.99 12.50 -11.04
N ILE A 330 0.10 13.09 -10.22
CA ILE A 330 0.08 12.87 -8.78
C ILE A 330 -1.29 12.52 -8.20
N VAL A 331 -2.39 12.85 -8.88
CA VAL A 331 -3.75 12.58 -8.39
C VAL A 331 -4.33 11.38 -9.12
N PRO A 332 -4.60 10.25 -8.44
CA PRO A 332 -5.28 9.10 -9.03
C PRO A 332 -6.71 9.43 -9.46
N ASN A 333 -7.19 8.79 -10.51
CA ASN A 333 -8.51 9.09 -11.10
C ASN A 333 -9.71 8.75 -10.21
N MET A 334 -9.53 7.88 -9.18
CA MET A 334 -10.58 7.55 -8.22
C MET A 334 -10.65 8.54 -7.05
N TYR A 335 -9.78 9.55 -7.00
CA TYR A 335 -9.78 10.52 -5.91
C TYR A 335 -10.85 11.58 -6.09
N GLU A 336 -11.46 11.97 -5.00
CA GLU A 336 -12.34 13.14 -4.96
C GLU A 336 -11.58 14.38 -5.43
N TYR A 337 -12.24 15.24 -6.22
CA TYR A 337 -11.67 16.43 -6.87
C TYR A 337 -10.57 16.13 -7.89
N TYR A 338 -10.58 14.93 -8.48
CA TYR A 338 -9.70 14.64 -9.62
C TYR A 338 -10.07 15.51 -10.82
N TRP A 339 -9.06 16.19 -11.38
CA TRP A 339 -9.20 16.86 -12.65
C TRP A 339 -8.64 15.97 -13.77
N GLN A 340 -9.41 15.77 -14.83
CA GLN A 340 -9.02 14.96 -15.98
C GLN A 340 -8.17 15.79 -16.97
N PRO A 341 -6.83 15.65 -16.97
CA PRO A 341 -5.98 16.30 -17.97
C PRO A 341 -6.01 15.55 -19.31
N PRO A 342 -5.49 16.17 -20.40
CA PRO A 342 -5.15 15.45 -21.61
C PRO A 342 -4.19 14.30 -21.33
N LYS A 343 -4.31 13.21 -22.10
CA LYS A 343 -3.37 12.08 -22.00
C LYS A 343 -1.95 12.52 -22.37
N PRO A 344 -0.91 11.90 -21.77
CA PRO A 344 0.48 12.13 -22.17
C PRO A 344 0.68 11.83 -23.66
N VAL A 345 1.46 12.66 -24.30
CA VAL A 345 1.85 12.48 -25.72
C VAL A 345 3.30 12.01 -25.73
N PHE A 346 3.59 10.97 -26.50
CA PHE A 346 4.94 10.52 -26.80
C PHE A 346 5.36 11.09 -28.16
N ASP A 347 6.40 11.93 -28.20
CA ASP A 347 6.96 12.52 -29.41
C ASP A 347 8.45 12.86 -29.22
N THR A 348 9.30 11.89 -29.51
CA THR A 348 10.76 12.05 -29.41
C THR A 348 11.30 13.13 -30.34
N ALA A 349 10.68 13.34 -31.51
CA ALA A 349 11.12 14.39 -32.46
C ALA A 349 10.83 15.79 -31.88
N GLN A 350 9.66 16.01 -31.29
CA GLN A 350 9.33 17.25 -30.60
C GLN A 350 10.19 17.44 -29.35
N ALA A 351 10.48 16.38 -28.59
CA ALA A 351 11.39 16.44 -27.44
C ALA A 351 12.76 16.97 -27.84
N LYS A 352 13.35 16.45 -28.93
CA LYS A 352 14.64 16.93 -29.45
C LYS A 352 14.59 18.38 -29.92
N ARG A 353 13.50 18.82 -30.56
CA ARG A 353 13.34 20.23 -30.95
C ARG A 353 13.31 21.15 -29.73
N LEU A 354 12.54 20.81 -28.71
CA LEU A 354 12.46 21.61 -27.47
C LEU A 354 13.81 21.67 -26.74
N LEU A 355 14.59 20.58 -26.74
CA LEU A 355 15.94 20.60 -26.18
C LEU A 355 16.85 21.54 -26.97
N ALA A 356 16.82 21.51 -28.30
CA ALA A 356 17.60 22.41 -29.13
C ALA A 356 17.23 23.89 -28.91
N GLU A 357 15.94 24.22 -28.84
CA GLU A 357 15.42 25.53 -28.51
C GLU A 357 15.82 26.02 -27.10
N ALA A 358 16.00 25.08 -26.16
CA ALA A 358 16.48 25.35 -24.81
C ALA A 358 18.00 25.46 -24.71
N GLY A 359 18.75 25.33 -25.84
CA GLY A 359 20.21 25.45 -25.87
C GLY A 359 20.96 24.11 -25.82
N PHE A 360 20.26 22.98 -25.95
CA PHE A 360 20.83 21.63 -25.91
C PHE A 360 20.67 20.84 -27.23
N PRO A 361 21.16 21.36 -28.41
CA PRO A 361 20.93 20.72 -29.70
C PRO A 361 21.59 19.35 -29.83
N ASN A 362 22.63 19.08 -29.03
CA ASN A 362 23.36 17.80 -29.00
C ASN A 362 22.95 16.91 -27.80
N GLY A 363 21.85 17.24 -27.14
CA GLY A 363 21.40 16.62 -25.89
C GLY A 363 22.11 17.18 -24.66
N LEU A 364 21.76 16.65 -23.49
CA LEU A 364 22.33 17.08 -22.22
C LEU A 364 22.64 15.90 -21.31
N ASP A 365 23.65 16.06 -20.44
CA ASP A 365 23.83 15.22 -19.26
C ASP A 365 23.00 15.83 -18.12
N ALA A 366 21.97 15.10 -17.73
CA ALA A 366 20.98 15.54 -16.76
C ALA A 366 21.19 14.94 -15.36
N GLY A 367 22.35 14.33 -15.12
CA GLY A 367 22.80 13.86 -13.82
C GLY A 367 22.14 12.55 -13.37
N LEU A 368 21.59 12.52 -12.14
CA LEU A 368 21.10 11.30 -11.49
C LEU A 368 19.59 11.14 -11.59
N TYR A 369 19.16 9.88 -11.70
CA TYR A 369 17.77 9.46 -11.62
C TYR A 369 17.58 8.52 -10.43
N TYR A 370 16.99 9.01 -9.36
CA TYR A 370 16.75 8.26 -8.14
C TYR A 370 15.43 7.49 -8.21
N CYS A 371 15.44 6.23 -7.80
CA CYS A 371 14.24 5.41 -7.70
C CYS A 371 14.29 4.45 -6.50
N ASP A 372 13.13 4.05 -6.02
CA ASP A 372 13.00 2.89 -5.14
C ASP A 372 13.41 1.62 -5.89
N ALA A 373 14.35 0.87 -5.33
CA ALA A 373 14.89 -0.36 -5.94
C ALA A 373 13.79 -1.39 -6.28
N SER A 374 12.68 -1.39 -5.53
CA SER A 374 11.52 -2.26 -5.82
C SER A 374 10.82 -1.94 -7.14
N TYR A 375 11.11 -0.77 -7.73
CA TYR A 375 10.54 -0.28 -9.00
C TYR A 375 11.62 0.13 -9.99
N ALA A 376 12.83 -0.42 -9.87
CA ALA A 376 13.98 -0.08 -10.72
C ALA A 376 13.68 -0.36 -12.21
N ASN A 377 12.94 -1.41 -12.53
CA ASN A 377 12.54 -1.75 -13.89
C ASN A 377 11.73 -0.64 -14.60
N ILE A 378 10.89 0.10 -13.86
CA ILE A 378 10.20 1.28 -14.39
C ILE A 378 11.23 2.38 -14.70
N GLY A 379 12.17 2.61 -13.77
CA GLY A 379 13.26 3.57 -13.94
C GLY A 379 14.13 3.27 -15.16
N GLU A 380 14.50 2.01 -15.36
CA GLU A 380 15.30 1.56 -16.53
C GLU A 380 14.58 1.89 -17.84
N ALA A 381 13.28 1.59 -17.95
CA ALA A 381 12.50 1.88 -19.14
C ALA A 381 12.42 3.39 -19.40
N VAL A 382 12.18 4.21 -18.37
CA VAL A 382 12.14 5.68 -18.48
C VAL A 382 13.50 6.24 -18.88
N VAL A 383 14.60 5.79 -18.25
CA VAL A 383 15.97 6.24 -18.56
C VAL A 383 16.37 5.90 -19.99
N ASN A 384 15.96 4.75 -20.52
CA ASN A 384 16.18 4.39 -21.92
C ASN A 384 15.44 5.34 -22.87
N ASN A 385 14.17 5.64 -22.61
CA ASN A 385 13.40 6.60 -23.39
C ASN A 385 14.01 8.01 -23.35
N LEU A 386 14.43 8.49 -22.19
CA LEU A 386 15.12 9.79 -22.05
C LEU A 386 16.42 9.83 -22.87
N ARG A 387 17.20 8.75 -22.87
CA ARG A 387 18.45 8.65 -23.63
C ARG A 387 18.21 8.74 -25.14
N GLU A 388 17.17 8.12 -25.66
CA GLU A 388 16.78 8.21 -27.08
C GLU A 388 16.44 9.64 -27.51
N ALA A 389 15.89 10.43 -26.61
CA ALA A 389 15.64 11.85 -26.82
C ALA A 389 16.88 12.75 -26.65
N GLY A 390 18.02 12.20 -26.22
CA GLY A 390 19.26 12.93 -25.98
C GLY A 390 19.45 13.40 -24.53
N ILE A 391 18.58 12.98 -23.61
CA ILE A 391 18.69 13.29 -22.17
C ILE A 391 19.43 12.11 -21.48
N LYS A 392 20.70 12.31 -21.16
CA LYS A 392 21.52 11.29 -20.50
C LYS A 392 21.39 11.40 -18.99
N VAL A 393 21.00 10.32 -18.32
CA VAL A 393 20.90 10.24 -16.86
C VAL A 393 21.49 8.94 -16.35
N GLN A 394 22.06 8.96 -15.16
CA GLN A 394 22.56 7.79 -14.46
C GLN A 394 21.57 7.35 -13.40
N MET A 395 21.09 6.12 -13.50
CA MET A 395 20.13 5.56 -12.54
C MET A 395 20.79 5.25 -11.19
N ARG A 396 20.07 5.55 -10.10
CA ARG A 396 20.47 5.31 -8.71
C ARG A 396 19.33 4.66 -7.94
N PRO A 397 19.17 3.35 -8.05
CA PRO A 397 18.22 2.60 -7.22
C PRO A 397 18.68 2.64 -5.76
N ILE A 398 17.73 2.89 -4.86
CA ILE A 398 17.97 2.95 -3.40
C ILE A 398 16.95 2.02 -2.74
N GLU A 399 17.37 1.32 -1.69
CA GLU A 399 16.46 0.53 -0.88
C GLU A 399 15.30 1.41 -0.37
N ARG A 400 14.10 0.83 -0.31
CA ARG A 400 12.83 1.56 -0.11
C ARG A 400 12.82 2.51 1.08
N ALA A 401 13.30 2.07 2.25
CA ALA A 401 13.30 2.93 3.45
C ALA A 401 14.28 4.10 3.31
N GLY A 402 15.46 3.84 2.76
CA GLY A 402 16.46 4.85 2.44
C GLY A 402 15.98 5.83 1.37
N PHE A 403 15.28 5.33 0.33
CA PHE A 403 14.69 6.17 -0.70
C PHE A 403 13.64 7.12 -0.13
N LEU A 404 12.66 6.61 0.62
CA LEU A 404 11.61 7.44 1.21
C LEU A 404 12.16 8.48 2.18
N LYS A 405 13.17 8.09 2.99
CA LYS A 405 13.84 9.03 3.88
C LYS A 405 14.59 10.11 3.12
N GLY A 406 15.43 9.75 2.15
CA GLY A 406 16.19 10.71 1.33
C GLY A 406 15.29 11.66 0.54
N TYR A 407 14.13 11.17 0.06
CA TYR A 407 13.13 11.98 -0.63
C TYR A 407 12.48 12.99 0.34
N ALA A 408 12.05 12.55 1.51
CA ALA A 408 11.47 13.43 2.54
C ALA A 408 12.47 14.45 3.07
N ASP A 409 13.75 14.05 3.28
CA ASP A 409 14.83 14.91 3.75
C ASP A 409 15.41 15.84 2.66
N LYS A 410 14.86 15.83 1.44
CA LYS A 410 15.28 16.66 0.29
C LYS A 410 16.76 16.44 -0.12
N GLN A 411 17.24 15.21 -0.01
CA GLN A 411 18.65 14.87 -0.30
C GLN A 411 18.92 14.60 -1.79
N PHE A 412 17.89 14.40 -2.60
CA PHE A 412 18.03 14.07 -4.01
C PHE A 412 18.08 15.31 -4.89
N LYS A 413 18.76 15.19 -6.01
CA LYS A 413 18.87 16.21 -7.06
C LYS A 413 18.47 15.64 -8.41
N ASN A 414 18.28 16.51 -9.39
CA ASN A 414 17.91 16.16 -10.77
C ASN A 414 16.55 15.45 -10.84
N LEU A 415 16.52 14.13 -11.03
CA LEU A 415 15.30 13.39 -11.29
C LEU A 415 14.99 12.39 -10.18
N ILE A 416 13.72 12.36 -9.80
CA ILE A 416 13.20 11.39 -8.81
C ILE A 416 12.00 10.67 -9.42
N GLN A 417 12.05 9.33 -9.47
CA GLN A 417 10.86 8.53 -9.75
C GLN A 417 9.96 8.54 -8.53
N ALA A 418 8.97 9.41 -8.54
CA ALA A 418 7.98 9.49 -7.48
C ALA A 418 6.81 8.54 -7.76
N GLY A 419 6.31 7.88 -6.73
CA GLY A 419 5.19 6.95 -6.82
C GLY A 419 4.52 6.73 -5.48
N PRO A 420 4.35 7.78 -4.64
CA PRO A 420 3.76 7.59 -3.32
C PRO A 420 2.28 7.23 -3.47
N GLY A 421 1.89 6.12 -2.89
CA GLY A 421 0.49 5.70 -2.76
C GLY A 421 -0.01 6.02 -1.35
N ALA A 422 -1.23 6.55 -1.25
CA ALA A 422 -1.92 6.79 0.01
C ALA A 422 -3.42 6.83 -0.24
N PHE A 423 -4.26 6.55 0.73
CA PHE A 423 -5.64 7.01 0.71
C PHE A 423 -5.66 8.54 0.83
N GLY A 424 -6.64 9.20 0.19
CA GLY A 424 -6.73 10.64 0.22
C GLY A 424 -7.70 11.21 -0.81
N ASN A 425 -7.51 12.47 -1.11
CA ASN A 425 -8.19 13.20 -2.19
C ASN A 425 -7.18 14.09 -2.91
N ALA A 426 -7.62 14.91 -3.88
CA ALA A 426 -6.72 15.79 -4.61
C ALA A 426 -6.02 16.82 -3.71
N ALA A 427 -6.70 17.33 -2.67
CA ALA A 427 -6.11 18.30 -1.75
C ALA A 427 -4.92 17.71 -0.99
N THR A 428 -5.05 16.48 -0.45
CA THR A 428 -3.97 15.83 0.29
C THR A 428 -2.75 15.54 -0.58
N ARG A 429 -2.96 15.25 -1.89
CA ARG A 429 -1.85 15.04 -2.83
C ARG A 429 -1.13 16.33 -3.17
N LEU A 430 -1.88 17.40 -3.41
CA LEU A 430 -1.32 18.73 -3.67
C LEU A 430 -0.55 19.24 -2.45
N GLU A 431 -1.08 19.07 -1.24
CA GLU A 431 -0.38 19.43 0.00
C GLU A 431 0.95 18.69 0.14
N MET A 432 0.95 17.38 -0.09
CA MET A 432 2.12 16.53 0.11
C MET A 432 3.22 16.75 -0.94
N LEU A 433 2.86 17.06 -2.21
CA LEU A 433 3.75 16.98 -3.36
C LEU A 433 4.00 18.31 -4.09
N VAL A 434 3.16 19.34 -3.88
CA VAL A 434 3.20 20.59 -4.67
C VAL A 434 3.28 21.83 -3.80
N VAL A 435 2.54 21.89 -2.70
CA VAL A 435 2.40 23.09 -1.86
C VAL A 435 3.58 23.20 -0.90
N LYS A 436 4.06 24.43 -0.71
CA LYS A 436 5.18 24.75 0.18
C LYS A 436 5.01 24.14 1.57
N GLY A 437 6.07 23.47 2.02
CA GLY A 437 6.09 22.77 3.31
C GLY A 437 5.62 21.32 3.27
N GLY A 438 5.09 20.86 2.13
CA GLY A 438 4.70 19.47 1.95
C GLY A 438 5.87 18.50 2.09
N GLN A 439 5.57 17.28 2.51
CA GLN A 439 6.57 16.27 2.87
C GLN A 439 7.61 16.02 1.77
N PHE A 440 7.19 16.00 0.51
CA PHE A 440 8.05 15.70 -0.64
C PHE A 440 8.28 16.90 -1.58
N VAL A 441 8.00 18.11 -1.11
CA VAL A 441 8.12 19.34 -1.90
C VAL A 441 9.51 19.94 -1.75
N TYR A 442 10.24 20.05 -2.87
CA TYR A 442 11.61 20.62 -2.92
C TYR A 442 11.61 22.13 -3.15
N GLY A 443 10.55 22.66 -3.71
CA GLY A 443 10.26 24.06 -3.93
C GLY A 443 8.84 24.20 -4.43
N SER A 444 8.29 25.42 -4.47
CA SER A 444 6.89 25.65 -4.83
C SER A 444 6.70 26.91 -5.66
N TYR A 445 5.52 27.04 -6.23
CA TYR A 445 5.08 28.22 -6.97
C TYR A 445 4.16 29.07 -6.09
N PRO A 446 4.50 30.35 -5.79
CA PRO A 446 3.72 31.18 -4.86
C PRO A 446 2.25 31.35 -5.22
N ASP A 447 1.91 31.35 -6.50
CA ASP A 447 0.53 31.46 -6.98
C ASP A 447 -0.28 30.16 -6.78
N ILE A 448 0.36 28.98 -6.85
CA ILE A 448 -0.27 27.72 -6.46
C ILE A 448 -0.42 27.68 -4.92
N ASP A 449 0.62 28.06 -4.19
CA ASP A 449 0.60 28.10 -2.72
C ASP A 449 -0.53 29.01 -2.20
N ALA A 450 -0.78 30.15 -2.86
CA ALA A 450 -1.84 31.08 -2.48
C ALA A 450 -3.27 30.51 -2.64
N LEU A 451 -3.48 29.51 -3.50
CA LEU A 451 -4.77 28.87 -3.70
C LEU A 451 -5.07 27.81 -2.62
N PHE A 452 -4.03 27.21 -2.03
CA PHE A 452 -4.22 26.09 -1.11
C PHE A 452 -4.98 26.48 0.17
N PRO A 453 -4.66 27.54 0.91
CA PRO A 453 -5.45 27.94 2.07
C PRO A 453 -6.89 28.34 1.71
N GLN A 454 -7.15 28.85 0.50
CA GLN A 454 -8.50 29.18 0.07
C GLN A 454 -9.36 27.92 -0.03
N GLN A 455 -8.86 26.85 -0.68
CA GLN A 455 -9.59 25.58 -0.75
C GLN A 455 -9.73 24.89 0.61
N ALA A 456 -8.72 25.03 1.50
CA ALA A 456 -8.73 24.40 2.82
C ALA A 456 -9.81 24.96 3.75
N MET A 457 -10.25 26.20 3.52
CA MET A 457 -11.32 26.85 4.27
C MET A 457 -12.68 26.86 3.54
N GLU A 458 -12.70 26.46 2.26
CA GLU A 458 -13.92 26.49 1.47
C GLU A 458 -14.84 25.32 1.83
N THR A 459 -16.05 25.63 2.25
CA THR A 459 -17.09 24.66 2.62
C THR A 459 -18.06 24.32 1.50
N ASP A 460 -18.15 25.18 0.48
CA ASP A 460 -18.91 24.88 -0.74
C ASP A 460 -18.10 23.93 -1.62
N ARG A 461 -18.66 22.73 -1.84
CA ARG A 461 -18.01 21.65 -2.59
C ARG A 461 -17.59 22.08 -4.01
N GLY A 462 -18.46 22.79 -4.74
CA GLY A 462 -18.19 23.18 -6.12
C GLY A 462 -17.09 24.22 -6.22
N LYS A 463 -17.08 25.21 -5.32
CA LYS A 463 -15.99 26.20 -5.26
C LYS A 463 -14.67 25.58 -4.88
N ARG A 464 -14.67 24.67 -3.91
CA ARG A 464 -13.48 23.91 -3.50
C ARG A 464 -12.93 23.09 -4.66
N GLU A 465 -13.78 22.37 -5.38
CA GLU A 465 -13.43 21.60 -6.57
C GLU A 465 -12.79 22.48 -7.64
N ALA A 466 -13.37 23.64 -7.92
CA ALA A 466 -12.81 24.59 -8.90
C ALA A 466 -11.39 25.06 -8.53
N LEU A 467 -11.14 25.35 -7.26
CA LEU A 467 -9.81 25.71 -6.76
C LEU A 467 -8.81 24.57 -6.92
N LEU A 468 -9.20 23.34 -6.55
CA LEU A 468 -8.35 22.17 -6.66
C LEU A 468 -8.07 21.77 -8.12
N HIS A 469 -9.07 21.90 -9.00
CA HIS A 469 -8.88 21.72 -10.44
C HIS A 469 -7.89 22.74 -11.02
N LYS A 470 -8.03 24.02 -10.64
CA LYS A 470 -7.09 25.07 -11.06
C LYS A 470 -5.66 24.77 -10.65
N MET A 471 -5.44 24.32 -9.41
CA MET A 471 -4.09 23.95 -8.95
C MET A 471 -3.51 22.79 -9.77
N GLN A 472 -4.32 21.76 -10.08
CA GLN A 472 -3.91 20.63 -10.91
C GLN A 472 -3.59 21.07 -12.35
N GLN A 473 -4.38 21.97 -12.94
CA GLN A 473 -4.13 22.57 -14.26
C GLN A 473 -2.78 23.28 -14.29
N MET A 474 -2.54 24.19 -13.34
CA MET A 474 -1.28 24.93 -13.24
C MET A 474 -0.06 24.00 -13.08
N MET A 475 -0.21 22.93 -12.30
CA MET A 475 0.83 21.92 -12.13
C MET A 475 1.17 21.19 -13.43
N VAL A 476 0.16 20.78 -14.20
CA VAL A 476 0.34 20.06 -15.46
C VAL A 476 0.89 20.99 -16.54
N GLU A 477 0.37 22.22 -16.67
CA GLU A 477 0.84 23.22 -17.64
C GLU A 477 2.32 23.57 -17.46
N ARG A 478 2.78 23.65 -16.21
CA ARG A 478 4.19 23.92 -15.86
C ARG A 478 5.10 22.71 -15.96
N THR A 479 4.53 21.54 -16.21
CA THR A 479 5.26 20.27 -16.21
C THR A 479 6.11 20.14 -14.93
N ILE A 480 5.48 20.31 -13.75
CA ILE A 480 6.17 20.14 -12.47
C ILE A 480 6.62 18.67 -12.32
N PHE A 481 5.86 17.76 -12.91
CA PHE A 481 6.14 16.33 -13.00
C PHE A 481 5.90 15.84 -14.43
N ALA A 482 6.65 14.85 -14.89
CA ALA A 482 6.31 14.09 -16.09
C ALA A 482 5.53 12.82 -15.67
N PRO A 483 4.28 12.65 -16.13
CA PRO A 483 3.48 11.49 -15.77
C PRO A 483 4.04 10.21 -16.40
N ILE A 484 3.88 9.08 -15.70
CA ILE A 484 4.11 7.74 -16.24
C ILE A 484 2.77 7.01 -16.32
N TRP A 485 2.19 6.66 -15.17
CA TRP A 485 0.89 5.99 -15.07
C TRP A 485 0.36 5.98 -13.64
N GLN A 486 -0.88 5.57 -13.50
CA GLN A 486 -1.40 5.02 -12.27
C GLN A 486 -1.15 3.51 -12.29
N LEU A 487 -0.34 3.01 -11.35
CA LEU A 487 0.12 1.63 -11.34
C LEU A 487 -1.03 0.65 -11.09
N ALA A 488 -1.05 -0.46 -11.81
CA ALA A 488 -1.84 -1.63 -11.45
C ALA A 488 -0.99 -2.65 -10.67
N PHE A 489 -1.48 -3.04 -9.49
CA PHE A 489 -1.02 -4.25 -8.82
C PHE A 489 -1.71 -5.44 -9.45
N ILE A 490 -0.95 -6.38 -9.96
CA ILE A 490 -1.47 -7.61 -10.57
C ILE A 490 -1.31 -8.72 -9.55
N ASN A 491 -2.41 -9.42 -9.27
CA ASN A 491 -2.43 -10.51 -8.32
C ASN A 491 -2.88 -11.80 -9.04
N GLY A 492 -2.29 -12.93 -8.65
CA GLY A 492 -2.67 -14.24 -9.14
C GLY A 492 -3.69 -14.89 -8.21
N VAL A 493 -4.72 -15.51 -8.77
CA VAL A 493 -5.80 -16.15 -8.02
C VAL A 493 -5.99 -17.58 -8.50
N GLY A 494 -5.97 -18.51 -7.57
CA GLY A 494 -6.15 -19.95 -7.80
C GLY A 494 -7.61 -20.36 -7.99
N PRO A 495 -7.84 -21.59 -8.50
CA PRO A 495 -9.16 -22.04 -8.95
C PRO A 495 -10.17 -22.30 -7.81
N ARG A 496 -9.72 -22.38 -6.56
CA ARG A 496 -10.59 -22.54 -5.38
C ARG A 496 -11.29 -21.25 -4.97
N VAL A 497 -10.74 -20.08 -5.32
CA VAL A 497 -11.26 -18.77 -4.91
C VAL A 497 -12.39 -18.36 -5.85
N THR A 498 -13.59 -18.18 -5.31
CA THR A 498 -14.75 -17.69 -6.07
C THR A 498 -14.92 -16.18 -5.91
N GLU A 499 -14.53 -15.62 -4.74
CA GLU A 499 -14.44 -14.18 -4.50
C GLU A 499 -13.14 -13.86 -3.76
N SER A 500 -12.29 -13.05 -4.38
CA SER A 500 -10.98 -12.64 -3.85
C SER A 500 -11.01 -11.31 -3.13
N ALA A 501 -12.12 -10.59 -3.18
CA ALA A 501 -12.32 -9.23 -2.68
C ALA A 501 -11.34 -8.18 -3.25
N PHE A 502 -10.63 -8.51 -4.35
CA PHE A 502 -9.80 -7.53 -5.06
C PHE A 502 -10.65 -6.50 -5.79
N GLY A 503 -10.29 -5.22 -5.65
CA GLY A 503 -10.93 -4.12 -6.35
C GLY A 503 -12.31 -3.74 -5.81
N LEU A 504 -12.82 -4.41 -4.77
CA LEU A 504 -14.06 -4.01 -4.09
C LEU A 504 -13.89 -2.63 -3.42
N ILE A 505 -12.72 -2.36 -2.86
CA ILE A 505 -12.34 -1.03 -2.37
C ILE A 505 -11.48 -0.37 -3.44
N ALA A 506 -11.95 0.77 -3.95
CA ALA A 506 -11.27 1.49 -5.02
C ALA A 506 -9.82 1.85 -4.62
N GLY A 507 -8.86 1.44 -5.45
CA GLY A 507 -7.44 1.74 -5.28
C GLY A 507 -6.72 0.98 -4.17
N PHE A 508 -7.37 0.06 -3.46
CA PHE A 508 -6.71 -0.78 -2.47
C PHE A 508 -6.15 -2.05 -3.15
N PRO A 509 -4.82 -2.27 -3.11
CA PRO A 509 -4.18 -3.31 -3.91
C PRO A 509 -4.36 -4.74 -3.38
N TYR A 510 -4.78 -4.88 -2.14
CA TYR A 510 -4.89 -6.15 -1.45
C TYR A 510 -6.35 -6.59 -1.30
N THR A 511 -6.54 -7.80 -0.82
CA THR A 511 -7.85 -8.31 -0.42
C THR A 511 -8.47 -7.42 0.65
N ALA A 512 -9.66 -6.89 0.39
CA ALA A 512 -10.52 -6.24 1.37
C ALA A 512 -11.91 -5.94 0.75
N PRO A 513 -12.99 -6.06 1.54
CA PRO A 513 -13.05 -6.54 2.92
C PRO A 513 -12.87 -8.07 3.00
N TYR A 514 -12.17 -8.57 4.02
CA TYR A 514 -11.88 -9.99 4.16
C TYR A 514 -13.10 -10.87 4.42
N GLU A 515 -14.13 -10.34 5.03
CA GLU A 515 -15.41 -11.04 5.25
C GLU A 515 -16.19 -11.30 3.96
N ASP A 516 -15.77 -10.71 2.84
CA ASP A 516 -16.36 -10.94 1.51
C ASP A 516 -15.69 -12.09 0.75
N LEU A 517 -14.54 -12.60 1.23
CA LEU A 517 -13.89 -13.75 0.64
C LEU A 517 -14.78 -14.97 0.55
N ALA A 518 -14.65 -15.71 -0.56
CA ALA A 518 -15.35 -16.98 -0.74
C ALA A 518 -14.48 -18.01 -1.48
N LEU A 519 -14.64 -19.27 -1.05
CA LEU A 519 -14.09 -20.46 -1.68
C LEU A 519 -15.21 -21.30 -2.32
N LYS A 520 -14.87 -22.19 -3.26
CA LYS A 520 -15.84 -23.09 -3.91
C LYS A 520 -16.54 -24.03 -2.92
N ASP A 521 -15.79 -24.44 -1.88
CA ASP A 521 -16.22 -25.45 -0.91
C ASP A 521 -16.49 -24.86 0.48
N GLY A 522 -16.82 -23.55 0.57
CA GLY A 522 -17.02 -22.82 1.81
C GLY A 522 -18.41 -22.24 1.98
#